data_605cae44d159bb9b67a04ad25ba895f1
#
_entry.id   605cae44d159bb9b67a04ad25ba895f1
#
_cell.length_a   1.000
_cell.length_b   1.000
_cell.length_c   1.000
_cell.angle_alpha   90.00
_cell.angle_beta   90.00
_cell.angle_gamma   90.00
#
_symmetry.space_group_name_H-M   'P 1'
#
loop_
_entity.id
_entity.type
_entity.pdbx_description
1 polymer ?
#
loop_
_entity_poly.entity_id
_entity_poly.type
_entity_poly.pdbx_seq_one_letter_code
_entity_poly.pdbx_strand_id
1 'polypeptide(L)'
;GCGAVFGKSTNSTINTGYAAARCYQQGALYANGEFIQIHPTAIPGFDKNRLMSESARGEGGRVWTYKDGKPWYFLEEKYPAYGNLVPRDIATREIFDVCVNQHLGINGQNVVYLDVSHIPAPVLNAKLEGILDIYQKFVGDDPRKVPMRVAPSVHYSMGGLWVGLDQQTNIPGLFAAGECDYTQHGANRLGA
;
A
#
# COMPACT_ATOMS: atom_id res chain seq x y z
N GLY A 1 0.21 12.93 -6.97
CA GLY A 1 0.63 11.63 -7.47
C GLY A 1 0.06 11.27 -8.84
N CYS A 2 0.54 10.19 -9.41
CA CYS A 2 0.16 9.71 -10.75
C CYS A 2 -0.34 8.25 -10.73
N GLY A 3 -0.82 7.76 -9.60
CA GLY A 3 -1.17 6.34 -9.40
C GLY A 3 -2.18 5.77 -10.39
N ALA A 4 -3.06 6.59 -10.96
CA ALA A 4 -4.03 6.14 -11.95
C ALA A 4 -3.40 5.66 -13.27
N VAL A 5 -2.14 6.03 -13.56
CA VAL A 5 -1.38 5.55 -14.74
C VAL A 5 -1.17 4.03 -14.71
N PHE A 6 -1.10 3.45 -13.53
CA PHE A 6 -0.81 2.02 -13.32
C PHE A 6 -2.07 1.13 -13.29
N GLY A 7 -3.21 1.61 -13.75
CA GLY A 7 -4.47 0.89 -13.67
C GLY A 7 -5.03 0.89 -12.24
N LYS A 8 -5.25 -0.29 -11.66
CA LYS A 8 -5.78 -0.37 -10.28
C LYS A 8 -4.70 0.00 -9.27
N SER A 9 -4.96 1.07 -8.51
CA SER A 9 -4.12 1.55 -7.41
C SER A 9 -4.98 1.92 -6.21
N THR A 10 -4.35 2.27 -5.09
CA THR A 10 -5.07 2.82 -3.93
C THR A 10 -5.36 4.32 -4.07
N ASN A 11 -4.79 4.98 -5.07
CA ASN A 11 -5.00 6.40 -5.33
C ASN A 11 -6.43 6.68 -5.83
N SER A 12 -6.84 7.93 -5.77
CA SER A 12 -8.01 8.41 -6.48
C SER A 12 -7.79 8.26 -7.99
N THR A 13 -8.84 7.93 -8.72
CA THR A 13 -8.81 7.79 -10.20
C THR A 13 -8.56 9.10 -10.92
N ILE A 14 -8.67 10.25 -10.21
CA ILE A 14 -8.30 11.57 -10.75
C ILE A 14 -6.78 11.84 -10.67
N ASN A 15 -6.00 11.00 -9.97
CA ASN A 15 -4.55 11.14 -9.84
C ASN A 15 -3.84 10.61 -11.10
N THR A 16 -4.08 11.26 -12.21
CA THR A 16 -3.57 10.87 -13.54
C THR A 16 -2.15 11.38 -13.84
N GLY A 17 -1.58 12.20 -12.94
CA GLY A 17 -0.30 12.88 -13.20
C GLY A 17 -0.42 14.10 -14.13
N TYR A 18 -1.63 14.47 -14.55
CA TYR A 18 -1.85 15.52 -15.54
C TYR A 18 -1.21 16.85 -15.16
N ALA A 19 -1.37 17.31 -13.92
CA ALA A 19 -0.82 18.60 -13.47
C ALA A 19 0.73 18.60 -13.55
N ALA A 20 1.37 17.55 -13.04
CA ALA A 20 2.82 17.42 -13.13
C ALA A 20 3.31 17.33 -14.57
N ALA A 21 2.60 16.61 -15.44
CA ALA A 21 2.92 16.52 -16.86
C ALA A 21 2.82 17.90 -17.55
N ARG A 22 1.81 18.71 -17.21
CA ARG A 22 1.68 20.07 -17.76
C ARG A 22 2.80 20.98 -17.29
N CYS A 23 3.20 20.91 -16.02
CA CYS A 23 4.37 21.65 -15.54
C CYS A 23 5.65 21.20 -16.24
N TYR A 24 5.85 19.90 -16.41
CA TYR A 24 6.99 19.34 -17.14
C TYR A 24 7.06 19.84 -18.58
N GLN A 25 5.94 19.89 -19.30
CA GLN A 25 5.85 20.43 -20.66
C GLN A 25 6.22 21.92 -20.75
N GLN A 26 6.14 22.67 -19.65
CA GLN A 26 6.56 24.06 -19.54
C GLN A 26 8.01 24.21 -19.08
N GLY A 27 8.75 23.11 -18.94
CA GLY A 27 10.16 23.12 -18.57
C GLY A 27 10.45 22.90 -17.08
N ALA A 28 9.44 22.55 -16.26
CA ALA A 28 9.70 22.13 -14.91
C ALA A 28 10.44 20.79 -14.90
N LEU A 29 11.45 20.65 -14.05
CA LEU A 29 12.18 19.41 -13.87
C LEU A 29 11.33 18.37 -13.11
N TYR A 30 11.52 17.10 -13.46
CA TYR A 30 10.87 15.97 -12.79
C TYR A 30 11.94 15.00 -12.26
N ALA A 31 11.82 14.56 -11.04
CA ALA A 31 12.83 13.73 -10.37
C ALA A 31 12.22 12.45 -9.76
N ASN A 32 13.02 11.40 -9.67
CA ASN A 32 12.70 10.12 -9.04
C ASN A 32 11.43 9.44 -9.61
N GLY A 33 11.10 9.66 -10.86
CA GLY A 33 9.88 9.15 -11.49
C GLY A 33 9.75 7.63 -11.49
N GLU A 34 10.87 6.91 -11.38
CA GLU A 34 10.95 5.47 -11.26
C GLU A 34 10.55 4.93 -9.88
N PHE A 35 10.49 5.79 -8.87
CA PHE A 35 10.21 5.35 -7.49
C PHE A 35 8.71 5.34 -7.19
N ILE A 36 8.11 4.20 -7.45
CA ILE A 36 6.68 3.94 -7.15
C ILE A 36 6.59 2.93 -6.02
N GLN A 37 5.93 3.31 -4.93
CA GLN A 37 5.73 2.42 -3.80
C GLN A 37 4.55 1.49 -4.04
N ILE A 38 4.78 0.21 -3.81
CA ILE A 38 3.72 -0.79 -3.71
C ILE A 38 3.39 -1.00 -2.23
N HIS A 39 2.12 -0.82 -1.86
CA HIS A 39 1.65 -1.13 -0.50
C HIS A 39 1.28 -2.62 -0.42
N PRO A 40 1.74 -3.36 0.60
CA PRO A 40 1.54 -4.81 0.67
C PRO A 40 0.09 -5.21 0.92
N THR A 41 -0.69 -4.37 1.60
CA THR A 41 -2.03 -4.72 2.09
C THR A 41 -3.09 -3.77 1.53
N ALA A 42 -3.37 -3.88 0.25
CA ALA A 42 -4.54 -3.25 -0.35
C ALA A 42 -5.72 -4.21 -0.40
N ILE A 43 -6.92 -3.68 -0.29
CA ILE A 43 -8.18 -4.40 -0.48
C ILE A 43 -8.50 -4.39 -1.98
N PRO A 44 -8.52 -5.54 -2.66
CA PRO A 44 -8.88 -5.60 -4.07
C PRO A 44 -10.32 -5.11 -4.30
N GLY A 45 -10.52 -4.27 -5.29
CA GLY A 45 -11.83 -3.75 -5.67
C GLY A 45 -12.08 -3.89 -7.17
N PHE A 46 -13.34 -3.79 -7.57
CA PHE A 46 -13.73 -3.85 -8.98
C PHE A 46 -13.22 -2.64 -9.76
N ASP A 47 -13.44 -1.44 -9.23
CA ASP A 47 -13.09 -0.15 -9.81
C ASP A 47 -11.62 0.23 -9.55
N LYS A 48 -11.20 0.15 -8.29
CA LYS A 48 -9.85 0.45 -7.80
C LYS A 48 -9.56 -0.36 -6.54
N ASN A 49 -8.30 -0.45 -6.17
CA ASN A 49 -7.93 -1.00 -4.87
C ASN A 49 -8.10 0.05 -3.77
N ARG A 50 -8.34 -0.40 -2.54
CA ARG A 50 -8.45 0.47 -1.38
C ARG A 50 -7.35 0.14 -0.38
N LEU A 51 -6.87 1.14 0.32
CA LEU A 51 -5.81 0.93 1.30
C LEU A 51 -6.37 0.22 2.54
N MET A 52 -5.76 -0.91 2.91
CA MET A 52 -5.81 -1.41 4.27
C MET A 52 -4.60 -0.83 5.00
N SER A 53 -4.85 0.02 5.97
CA SER A 53 -3.80 0.77 6.68
C SER A 53 -2.72 -0.13 7.25
N GLU A 54 -1.50 0.38 7.25
CA GLU A 54 -0.34 -0.22 7.94
C GLU A 54 -0.63 -0.51 9.41
N SER A 55 -1.49 0.30 10.04
CA SER A 55 -1.89 0.14 11.44
C SER A 55 -2.49 -1.24 11.74
N ALA A 56 -3.12 -1.90 10.76
CA ALA A 56 -3.66 -3.25 10.96
C ALA A 56 -2.54 -4.25 11.29
N ARG A 57 -1.39 -4.20 10.60
CA ARG A 57 -0.21 -4.99 10.94
C ARG A 57 0.48 -4.47 12.21
N GLY A 58 0.55 -3.15 12.37
CA GLY A 58 1.15 -2.48 13.52
C GLY A 58 0.50 -2.84 14.86
N GLU A 59 -0.81 -3.06 14.87
CA GLU A 59 -1.56 -3.46 16.07
C GLU A 59 -1.62 -4.98 16.27
N GLY A 60 -0.86 -5.75 15.48
CA GLY A 60 -0.72 -7.20 15.66
C GLY A 60 -1.43 -8.04 14.59
N GLY A 61 -1.92 -7.44 13.53
CA GLY A 61 -2.49 -8.17 12.41
C GLY A 61 -1.48 -9.10 11.74
N ARG A 62 -1.90 -10.33 11.45
CA ARG A 62 -1.04 -11.42 10.95
C ARG A 62 -1.32 -11.71 9.49
N VAL A 63 -0.28 -11.72 8.67
CA VAL A 63 -0.37 -12.06 7.24
C VAL A 63 -0.08 -13.55 7.06
N TRP A 64 -0.98 -14.26 6.37
CA TRP A 64 -0.82 -15.71 6.16
C TRP A 64 -1.58 -16.21 4.91
N THR A 65 -1.25 -17.41 4.49
CA THR A 65 -1.95 -18.18 3.46
C THR A 65 -2.03 -19.65 3.88
N TYR A 66 -2.57 -20.51 2.99
CA TYR A 66 -2.51 -21.96 3.19
C TYR A 66 -1.29 -22.54 2.46
N LYS A 67 -0.58 -23.45 3.14
CA LYS A 67 0.44 -24.32 2.57
C LYS A 67 0.24 -25.73 3.11
N ASP A 68 0.16 -26.72 2.23
CA ASP A 68 -0.10 -28.11 2.58
C ASP A 68 -1.34 -28.30 3.47
N GLY A 69 -2.39 -27.53 3.20
CA GLY A 69 -3.66 -27.57 3.94
C GLY A 69 -3.64 -26.92 5.33
N LYS A 70 -2.53 -26.25 5.71
CA LYS A 70 -2.36 -25.58 7.02
C LYS A 70 -2.12 -24.09 6.86
N PRO A 71 -2.54 -23.25 7.82
CA PRO A 71 -2.15 -21.84 7.85
C PRO A 71 -0.64 -21.69 7.90
N TRP A 72 -0.09 -20.89 7.00
CA TRP A 72 1.32 -20.60 6.92
C TRP A 72 1.58 -19.10 7.07
N TYR A 73 2.20 -18.74 8.18
CA TYR A 73 2.56 -17.38 8.56
C TYR A 73 3.94 -17.04 8.00
N PHE A 74 4.04 -16.92 6.70
CA PHE A 74 5.30 -16.86 5.96
C PHE A 74 6.19 -15.68 6.33
N LEU A 75 5.63 -14.52 6.73
CA LEU A 75 6.44 -13.39 7.18
C LEU A 75 7.10 -13.67 8.54
N GLU A 76 6.37 -14.30 9.45
CA GLU A 76 6.88 -14.65 10.78
C GLU A 76 7.97 -15.73 10.70
N GLU A 77 7.79 -16.70 9.79
CA GLU A 77 8.76 -17.77 9.57
C GLU A 77 10.05 -17.28 8.91
N LYS A 78 9.92 -16.47 7.84
CA LYS A 78 11.07 -15.97 7.08
C LYS A 78 11.81 -14.84 7.79
N TYR A 79 11.12 -14.04 8.57
CA TYR A 79 11.64 -12.83 9.24
C TYR A 79 11.32 -12.82 10.73
N PRO A 80 11.82 -13.75 11.54
CA PRO A 80 11.41 -13.92 12.93
C PRO A 80 11.67 -12.70 13.83
N ALA A 81 12.63 -11.84 13.45
CA ALA A 81 12.92 -10.62 14.21
C ALA A 81 11.88 -9.50 14.01
N TYR A 82 11.17 -9.48 12.90
CA TYR A 82 10.21 -8.43 12.54
C TYR A 82 8.79 -8.97 12.33
N GLY A 83 8.66 -10.22 11.90
CA GLY A 83 7.38 -10.84 11.62
C GLY A 83 6.53 -10.02 10.64
N ASN A 84 5.31 -9.69 11.04
CA ASN A 84 4.40 -8.88 10.24
C ASN A 84 4.79 -7.38 10.16
N LEU A 85 5.79 -6.94 10.92
CA LEU A 85 6.28 -5.55 10.93
C LEU A 85 7.44 -5.32 9.95
N VAL A 86 7.76 -6.28 9.09
CA VAL A 86 8.75 -6.06 8.01
C VAL A 86 8.36 -4.85 7.16
N PRO A 87 9.34 -4.12 6.59
CA PRO A 87 9.10 -3.00 5.69
C PRO A 87 8.16 -3.36 4.52
N ARG A 88 7.49 -2.35 3.97
CA ARG A 88 6.47 -2.54 2.91
C ARG A 88 7.00 -3.24 1.68
N ASP A 89 8.22 -2.95 1.27
CA ASP A 89 8.87 -3.57 0.12
C ASP A 89 9.14 -5.06 0.35
N ILE A 90 9.56 -5.45 1.54
CA ILE A 90 9.75 -6.85 1.92
C ILE A 90 8.41 -7.58 1.93
N ALA A 91 7.42 -7.06 2.65
CA ALA A 91 6.09 -7.68 2.70
C ALA A 91 5.48 -7.82 1.29
N THR A 92 5.62 -6.81 0.44
CA THR A 92 5.13 -6.81 -0.95
C THR A 92 5.78 -7.93 -1.76
N ARG A 93 7.11 -8.05 -1.72
CA ARG A 93 7.85 -9.09 -2.47
C ARG A 93 7.49 -10.48 -1.99
N GLU A 94 7.34 -10.67 -0.67
CA GLU A 94 6.95 -11.96 -0.12
C GLU A 94 5.52 -12.36 -0.50
N ILE A 95 4.57 -11.43 -0.45
CA ILE A 95 3.20 -11.71 -0.89
C ILE A 95 3.16 -12.00 -2.39
N PHE A 96 3.91 -11.26 -3.19
CA PHE A 96 4.04 -11.54 -4.62
C PHE A 96 4.62 -12.94 -4.88
N ASP A 97 5.71 -13.29 -4.21
CA ASP A 97 6.35 -14.59 -4.34
C ASP A 97 5.38 -15.74 -3.98
N VAL A 98 4.71 -15.61 -2.84
CA VAL A 98 3.72 -16.60 -2.37
C VAL A 98 2.56 -16.76 -3.36
N CYS A 99 2.02 -15.66 -3.87
CA CYS A 99 0.85 -15.72 -4.75
C CYS A 99 1.19 -16.10 -6.19
N VAL A 100 2.26 -15.52 -6.75
CA VAL A 100 2.57 -15.63 -8.19
C VAL A 100 3.53 -16.77 -8.48
N ASN A 101 4.64 -16.87 -7.74
CA ASN A 101 5.66 -17.88 -8.02
C ASN A 101 5.31 -19.24 -7.41
N GLN A 102 4.79 -19.24 -6.18
CA GLN A 102 4.44 -20.47 -5.46
C GLN A 102 2.97 -20.91 -5.68
N HIS A 103 2.13 -20.06 -6.29
CA HIS A 103 0.70 -20.31 -6.52
C HIS A 103 -0.09 -20.66 -5.25
N LEU A 104 0.30 -20.08 -4.11
CA LEU A 104 -0.33 -20.29 -2.81
C LEU A 104 -1.33 -19.17 -2.44
N GLY A 105 -1.78 -18.39 -3.40
CA GLY A 105 -2.82 -17.38 -3.19
C GLY A 105 -4.18 -18.01 -2.84
N ILE A 106 -4.97 -17.31 -2.05
CA ILE A 106 -6.26 -17.82 -1.54
C ILE A 106 -7.24 -18.07 -2.70
N ASN A 107 -7.78 -19.28 -2.76
CA ASN A 107 -8.71 -19.73 -3.81
C ASN A 107 -8.17 -19.52 -5.24
N GLY A 108 -6.86 -19.64 -5.44
CA GLY A 108 -6.20 -19.45 -6.73
C GLY A 108 -6.12 -17.99 -7.18
N GLN A 109 -6.45 -17.05 -6.32
CA GLN A 109 -6.33 -15.62 -6.57
C GLN A 109 -5.01 -15.07 -5.99
N ASN A 110 -4.50 -13.97 -6.53
CA ASN A 110 -3.30 -13.32 -6.02
C ASN A 110 -3.58 -12.47 -4.77
N VAL A 111 -4.15 -13.10 -3.75
CA VAL A 111 -4.46 -12.51 -2.46
C VAL A 111 -3.98 -13.40 -1.31
N VAL A 112 -3.70 -12.81 -0.17
CA VAL A 112 -3.41 -13.48 1.10
C VAL A 112 -4.37 -13.01 2.17
N TYR A 113 -4.37 -13.67 3.32
CA TYR A 113 -5.12 -13.20 4.48
C TYR A 113 -4.31 -12.21 5.31
N LEU A 114 -5.01 -11.18 5.81
CA LEU A 114 -4.58 -10.33 6.92
C LEU A 114 -5.61 -10.51 8.04
N ASP A 115 -5.19 -11.10 9.14
CA ASP A 115 -6.07 -11.49 10.23
C ASP A 115 -5.84 -10.61 11.47
N VAL A 116 -6.91 -10.00 11.94
CA VAL A 116 -6.96 -9.23 13.19
C VAL A 116 -7.98 -9.82 14.18
N SER A 117 -8.69 -10.91 13.83
CA SER A 117 -9.78 -11.48 14.62
C SER A 117 -9.34 -12.02 15.98
N HIS A 118 -8.05 -12.30 16.14
CA HIS A 118 -7.44 -12.74 17.41
C HIS A 118 -7.18 -11.58 18.39
N ILE A 119 -7.28 -10.32 17.93
CA ILE A 119 -7.05 -9.13 18.75
C ILE A 119 -8.32 -8.80 19.54
N PRO A 120 -8.23 -8.49 20.85
CA PRO A 120 -9.40 -8.17 21.65
C PRO A 120 -10.24 -7.02 21.09
N ALA A 121 -11.56 -7.19 21.06
CA ALA A 121 -12.49 -6.21 20.52
C ALA A 121 -12.32 -4.77 21.06
N PRO A 122 -12.03 -4.52 22.34
CA PRO A 122 -11.77 -3.18 22.84
C PRO A 122 -10.57 -2.51 22.16
N VAL A 123 -9.51 -3.26 21.84
CA VAL A 123 -8.32 -2.76 21.13
C VAL A 123 -8.67 -2.43 19.68
N LEU A 124 -9.37 -3.35 19.00
CA LEU A 124 -9.81 -3.13 17.62
C LEU A 124 -10.69 -1.89 17.48
N ASN A 125 -11.64 -1.73 18.37
CA ASN A 125 -12.56 -0.57 18.34
C ASN A 125 -11.86 0.73 18.71
N ALA A 126 -10.89 0.71 19.63
CA ALA A 126 -10.17 1.94 20.00
C ALA A 126 -9.17 2.40 18.92
N LYS A 127 -8.54 1.45 18.20
CA LYS A 127 -7.40 1.77 17.33
C LYS A 127 -7.65 1.58 15.84
N LEU A 128 -8.56 0.69 15.46
CA LEU A 128 -8.74 0.27 14.07
C LEU A 128 -10.19 0.42 13.56
N GLU A 129 -11.14 0.88 14.36
CA GLU A 129 -12.57 0.87 14.03
C GLU A 129 -12.86 1.39 12.62
N GLY A 130 -12.45 2.62 12.31
CA GLY A 130 -12.70 3.22 10.99
C GLY A 130 -12.07 2.47 9.82
N ILE A 131 -10.91 1.82 10.05
CA ILE A 131 -10.21 1.02 9.04
C ILE A 131 -10.97 -0.28 8.77
N LEU A 132 -11.43 -0.95 9.82
CA LEU A 132 -12.18 -2.19 9.71
C LEU A 132 -13.58 -1.97 9.11
N ASP A 133 -14.20 -0.86 9.44
CA ASP A 133 -15.49 -0.46 8.88
C ASP A 133 -15.41 -0.17 7.37
N ILE A 134 -14.28 0.39 6.90
CA ILE A 134 -14.02 0.53 5.47
C ILE A 134 -14.01 -0.85 4.80
N TYR A 135 -13.30 -1.83 5.36
CA TYR A 135 -13.28 -3.18 4.81
C TYR A 135 -14.68 -3.78 4.76
N GLN A 136 -15.41 -3.72 5.87
CA GLN A 136 -16.77 -4.26 5.96
C GLN A 136 -17.73 -3.62 4.96
N LYS A 137 -17.65 -2.31 4.75
CA LYS A 137 -18.48 -1.60 3.75
C LYS A 137 -18.20 -2.03 2.31
N PHE A 138 -16.93 -2.30 1.97
CA PHE A 138 -16.54 -2.60 0.58
C PHE A 138 -16.56 -4.09 0.25
N VAL A 139 -16.35 -4.96 1.23
CA VAL A 139 -16.24 -6.42 1.02
C VAL A 139 -17.48 -7.15 1.55
N GLY A 140 -18.12 -6.62 2.60
CA GLY A 140 -19.28 -7.23 3.27
C GLY A 140 -18.91 -8.08 4.48
N ASP A 141 -17.67 -8.56 4.59
CA ASP A 141 -17.22 -9.39 5.70
C ASP A 141 -16.77 -8.51 6.89
N ASP A 142 -17.09 -8.91 8.12
CA ASP A 142 -16.61 -8.24 9.33
C ASP A 142 -15.19 -8.73 9.69
N PRO A 143 -14.16 -7.88 9.57
CA PRO A 143 -12.78 -8.28 9.85
C PRO A 143 -12.50 -8.62 11.31
N ARG A 144 -13.39 -8.28 12.21
CA ARG A 144 -13.32 -8.67 13.62
C ARG A 144 -13.64 -10.16 13.84
N LYS A 145 -14.21 -10.82 12.81
CA LYS A 145 -14.67 -12.22 12.89
C LYS A 145 -13.97 -13.13 11.89
N VAL A 146 -13.58 -12.58 10.73
CA VAL A 146 -12.96 -13.35 9.65
C VAL A 146 -11.76 -12.62 9.08
N PRO A 147 -10.73 -13.33 8.62
CA PRO A 147 -9.55 -12.71 8.01
C PRO A 147 -9.90 -11.88 6.76
N MET A 148 -9.24 -10.75 6.61
CA MET A 148 -9.35 -9.89 5.44
C MET A 148 -8.55 -10.45 4.26
N ARG A 149 -9.07 -10.35 3.04
CA ARG A 149 -8.32 -10.65 1.82
C ARG A 149 -7.60 -9.38 1.34
N VAL A 150 -6.28 -9.47 1.20
CA VAL A 150 -5.42 -8.35 0.81
C VAL A 150 -4.44 -8.75 -0.28
N ALA A 151 -4.00 -7.78 -1.06
CA ALA A 151 -3.00 -7.94 -2.12
C ALA A 151 -2.09 -6.71 -2.24
N PRO A 152 -0.88 -6.84 -2.77
CA PRO A 152 -0.04 -5.70 -3.13
C PRO A 152 -0.72 -4.78 -4.16
N SER A 153 -0.53 -3.47 -4.01
CA SER A 153 -1.06 -2.49 -4.95
C SER A 153 -0.17 -1.25 -5.03
N VAL A 154 -0.11 -0.66 -6.20
CA VAL A 154 0.47 0.68 -6.38
C VAL A 154 -0.22 1.64 -5.42
N HIS A 155 0.58 2.43 -4.69
CA HIS A 155 0.09 3.25 -3.59
C HIS A 155 0.58 4.69 -3.61
N TYR A 156 1.88 4.94 -3.78
CA TYR A 156 2.47 6.26 -3.63
C TYR A 156 3.56 6.50 -4.68
N SER A 157 3.56 7.71 -5.26
CA SER A 157 4.64 8.17 -6.14
C SER A 157 5.65 8.95 -5.32
N MET A 158 6.88 8.43 -5.16
CA MET A 158 7.96 9.17 -4.52
C MET A 158 8.59 10.19 -5.46
N GLY A 159 8.45 9.98 -6.75
CA GLY A 159 8.83 10.95 -7.78
C GLY A 159 7.79 12.04 -7.99
N GLY A 160 8.25 13.17 -8.53
CA GLY A 160 7.41 14.32 -8.79
C GLY A 160 8.20 15.50 -9.35
N LEU A 161 7.61 16.68 -9.34
CA LEU A 161 8.28 17.90 -9.72
C LEU A 161 9.47 18.15 -8.80
N TRP A 162 10.63 18.45 -9.40
CA TRP A 162 11.81 18.83 -8.63
C TRP A 162 11.56 20.17 -7.92
N VAL A 163 11.90 20.25 -6.64
CA VAL A 163 11.79 21.46 -5.82
C VAL A 163 13.01 21.64 -4.92
N GLY A 164 13.31 22.88 -4.59
CA GLY A 164 14.25 23.23 -3.53
C GLY A 164 13.65 23.07 -2.12
N LEU A 165 14.43 23.45 -1.11
CA LEU A 165 13.97 23.42 0.28
C LEU A 165 12.80 24.36 0.57
N ASP A 166 12.63 25.39 -0.25
CA ASP A 166 11.53 26.36 -0.22
C ASP A 166 10.30 25.89 -1.00
N GLN A 167 10.31 24.65 -1.52
CA GLN A 167 9.26 24.08 -2.36
C GLN A 167 9.07 24.75 -3.72
N GLN A 168 10.00 25.63 -4.13
CA GLN A 168 9.99 26.22 -5.46
C GLN A 168 10.64 25.28 -6.47
N THR A 169 10.01 25.16 -7.64
CA THR A 169 10.58 24.42 -8.79
C THR A 169 11.72 25.24 -9.44
N ASN A 170 12.33 24.71 -10.49
CA ASN A 170 13.27 25.46 -11.32
C ASN A 170 12.60 26.62 -12.10
N ILE A 171 11.26 26.69 -12.15
CA ILE A 171 10.53 27.80 -12.77
C ILE A 171 10.17 28.81 -11.67
N PRO A 172 10.65 30.07 -11.75
CA PRO A 172 10.34 31.10 -10.74
C PRO A 172 8.83 31.29 -10.56
N GLY A 173 8.38 31.27 -9.30
CA GLY A 173 6.97 31.45 -8.95
C GLY A 173 6.10 30.19 -9.06
N LEU A 174 6.67 29.06 -9.52
CA LEU A 174 5.98 27.77 -9.52
C LEU A 174 6.47 26.93 -8.34
N PHE A 175 5.54 26.55 -7.47
CA PHE A 175 5.78 25.76 -6.28
C PHE A 175 5.06 24.42 -6.36
N ALA A 176 5.63 23.38 -5.77
CA ALA A 176 4.99 22.08 -5.62
C ALA A 176 5.20 21.56 -4.19
N ALA A 177 4.16 20.98 -3.59
CA ALA A 177 4.20 20.43 -2.25
C ALA A 177 3.36 19.17 -2.14
N GLY A 178 3.76 18.24 -1.28
CA GLY A 178 3.08 16.97 -1.06
C GLY A 178 3.47 15.91 -2.09
N GLU A 179 2.59 14.97 -2.43
CA GLU A 179 2.90 13.86 -3.34
C GLU A 179 3.13 14.28 -4.81
N CYS A 180 2.92 15.55 -5.16
CA CYS A 180 3.20 16.03 -6.51
C CYS A 180 4.64 16.51 -6.71
N ASP A 181 5.38 16.77 -5.63
CA ASP A 181 6.82 17.02 -5.68
C ASP A 181 7.62 15.71 -5.59
N TYR A 182 8.92 15.74 -5.92
CA TYR A 182 9.79 14.64 -5.60
C TYR A 182 10.01 14.62 -4.08
N THR A 183 9.75 13.48 -3.46
CA THR A 183 9.88 13.39 -2.01
C THR A 183 11.31 13.08 -1.58
N GLN A 184 11.65 13.47 -0.36
CA GLN A 184 12.95 13.17 0.25
C GLN A 184 13.02 11.73 0.81
N HIS A 185 11.97 10.93 0.57
CA HIS A 185 11.88 9.57 1.08
C HIS A 185 12.74 8.55 0.32
N GLY A 186 13.23 8.89 -0.88
CA GLY A 186 13.91 7.92 -1.74
C GLY A 186 13.02 6.74 -2.14
N ALA A 187 13.65 5.63 -2.49
CA ALA A 187 12.93 4.47 -3.04
C ALA A 187 12.09 3.70 -2.00
N ASN A 188 12.40 3.81 -0.71
CA ASN A 188 11.74 3.02 0.34
C ASN A 188 11.06 3.93 1.37
N ARG A 189 10.02 4.63 0.92
CA ARG A 189 9.18 5.47 1.77
C ARG A 189 8.52 4.64 2.87
N LEU A 190 8.76 4.98 4.12
CA LEU A 190 8.07 4.38 5.27
C LEU A 190 6.72 5.05 5.54
N GLY A 191 6.55 6.24 5.09
CA GLY A 191 5.40 7.10 4.97
C GLY A 191 4.41 7.09 6.12
N ALA A 192 4.00 8.22 6.58
CA ALA A 192 2.81 8.44 7.37
C ALA A 192 1.89 9.40 6.62
#